data_c2c2cb4513d344fecb6fd9bb7e5ae512
#
_entry.id   c2c2cb4513d344fecb6fd9bb7e5ae512
#
_cell.length_a   1.000
_cell.length_b   1.000
_cell.length_c   1.000
_cell.angle_alpha   90.00
_cell.angle_beta   90.00
_cell.angle_gamma   90.00
#
_symmetry.space_group_name_H-M   'P 1'
#
loop_
_entity.id
_entity.type
_entity.pdbx_description
1 polymer ?
#
loop_
_entity_poly.entity_id
_entity_poly.type
_entity_poly.pdbx_seq_one_letter_code
_entity_poly.pdbx_strand_id
1 'polypeptide(L)'
;MSTVYLVRHGQAGTRDAYDSLSELGERQARLLGEHLISQAIRFASAYAGALTRQQQTAEQIRAVYAEAGVGLPTVRVDSGWDEFDLGRVYREIAPLLAAEDPEFLHEYDEMREQVRVSQGAHGARIHRKWMPCDTKVVEAWLAGRYPYGGETWDQFRERVAACR
;
A
#
# COMPACT_ATOMS: atom_id res chain seq x y z
N MET A 1 11.40 -27.46 6.09
CA MET A 1 11.09 -26.08 6.48
C MET A 1 10.35 -25.43 5.33
N SER A 2 9.28 -24.66 5.62
CA SER A 2 8.61 -23.86 4.60
C SER A 2 9.15 -22.43 4.66
N THR A 3 9.37 -21.80 3.50
CA THR A 3 9.80 -20.39 3.39
C THR A 3 8.62 -19.56 2.90
N VAL A 4 8.38 -18.43 3.56
CA VAL A 4 7.36 -17.45 3.14
C VAL A 4 8.08 -16.22 2.58
N TYR A 5 7.65 -15.79 1.40
CA TYR A 5 8.10 -14.56 0.76
C TYR A 5 7.01 -13.51 0.88
N LEU A 6 7.28 -12.44 1.62
CA LEU A 6 6.41 -11.28 1.69
C LEU A 6 6.87 -10.27 0.66
N VAL A 7 5.99 -9.96 -0.28
CA VAL A 7 6.28 -9.05 -1.39
C VAL A 7 5.41 -7.80 -1.25
N ARG A 8 6.06 -6.64 -1.13
CA ARG A 8 5.37 -5.37 -1.24
C ARG A 8 5.03 -5.11 -2.70
N HIS A 9 3.85 -4.53 -2.97
CA HIS A 9 3.47 -4.13 -4.32
C HIS A 9 4.50 -3.17 -4.95
N GLY A 10 4.62 -3.18 -6.27
CA GLY A 10 5.41 -2.21 -7.04
C GLY A 10 4.94 -0.78 -6.80
N GLN A 11 5.68 0.20 -7.32
CA GLN A 11 5.29 1.60 -7.18
C GLN A 11 3.85 1.82 -7.67
N ALA A 12 3.01 2.41 -6.81
CA ALA A 12 1.66 2.80 -7.17
C ALA A 12 1.66 3.96 -8.20
N GLY A 13 0.57 4.08 -8.92
CA GLY A 13 0.33 5.16 -9.87
C GLY A 13 0.21 6.54 -9.22
N THR A 14 -0.26 7.50 -10.00
CA THR A 14 -0.54 8.86 -9.53
C THR A 14 -1.75 8.87 -8.60
N ARG A 15 -1.99 10.02 -7.93
CA ARG A 15 -3.09 10.19 -6.97
C ARG A 15 -4.46 9.77 -7.52
N ASP A 16 -4.73 10.06 -8.79
CA ASP A 16 -6.01 9.74 -9.45
C ASP A 16 -6.14 8.26 -9.83
N ALA A 17 -5.01 7.54 -9.81
CA ALA A 17 -4.92 6.10 -10.09
C ALA A 17 -4.05 5.39 -9.06
N TYR A 18 -4.12 5.80 -7.79
CA TYR A 18 -3.24 5.29 -6.71
C TYR A 18 -3.40 3.80 -6.47
N ASP A 19 -4.58 3.24 -6.73
CA ASP A 19 -4.79 1.79 -6.57
C ASP A 19 -4.27 0.96 -7.75
N SER A 20 -3.62 1.54 -8.75
CA SER A 20 -2.94 0.82 -9.82
C SER A 20 -1.42 0.95 -9.73
N LEU A 21 -0.68 0.07 -10.40
CA LEU A 21 0.75 0.23 -10.56
C LEU A 21 1.06 1.36 -11.57
N SER A 22 2.18 2.05 -11.35
CA SER A 22 2.81 2.85 -12.40
C SER A 22 3.62 1.95 -13.33
N GLU A 23 4.02 2.47 -14.50
CA GLU A 23 4.94 1.76 -15.41
C GLU A 23 6.23 1.30 -14.69
N LEU A 24 6.74 2.13 -13.76
CA LEU A 24 7.88 1.73 -12.93
C LEU A 24 7.52 0.60 -11.98
N GLY A 25 6.32 0.63 -11.40
CA GLY A 25 5.83 -0.44 -10.53
C GLY A 25 5.69 -1.78 -11.25
N GLU A 26 5.19 -1.76 -12.48
CA GLU A 26 5.13 -2.96 -13.33
C GLU A 26 6.53 -3.50 -13.62
N ARG A 27 7.48 -2.63 -13.98
CA ARG A 27 8.88 -3.03 -14.19
C ARG A 27 9.51 -3.61 -12.93
N GLN A 28 9.26 -3.03 -11.76
CA GLN A 28 9.74 -3.55 -10.48
C GLN A 28 9.21 -4.96 -10.22
N ALA A 29 7.93 -5.20 -10.44
CA ALA A 29 7.32 -6.51 -10.27
C ALA A 29 7.89 -7.55 -11.24
N ARG A 30 8.13 -7.18 -12.52
CA ARG A 30 8.77 -8.06 -13.50
C ARG A 30 10.20 -8.41 -13.11
N LEU A 31 11.02 -7.41 -12.73
CA LEU A 31 12.40 -7.63 -12.28
C LEU A 31 12.45 -8.55 -11.05
N LEU A 32 11.49 -8.42 -10.13
CA LEU A 32 11.38 -9.34 -9.01
C LEU A 32 11.07 -10.76 -9.50
N GLY A 33 10.16 -10.94 -10.45
CA GLY A 33 9.87 -12.24 -11.06
C GLY A 33 11.11 -12.88 -11.68
N GLU A 34 11.87 -12.13 -12.46
CA GLU A 34 13.15 -12.58 -13.05
C GLU A 34 14.16 -12.98 -11.99
N HIS A 35 14.29 -12.19 -10.92
CA HIS A 35 15.16 -12.50 -9.80
C HIS A 35 14.76 -13.80 -9.09
N LEU A 36 13.48 -13.98 -8.79
CA LEU A 36 12.98 -15.19 -8.14
C LEU A 36 13.23 -16.44 -8.98
N ILE A 37 13.09 -16.33 -10.32
CA ILE A 37 13.42 -17.43 -11.25
C ILE A 37 14.92 -17.71 -11.24
N SER A 38 15.76 -16.68 -11.28
CA SER A 38 17.23 -16.84 -11.26
C SER A 38 17.74 -17.56 -9.99
N GLN A 39 16.99 -17.42 -8.89
CA GLN A 39 17.23 -18.14 -7.65
C GLN A 39 16.58 -19.53 -7.62
N ALA A 40 16.02 -20.01 -8.72
CA ALA A 40 15.33 -21.29 -8.85
C ALA A 40 14.16 -21.48 -7.86
N ILE A 41 13.54 -20.35 -7.40
CA ILE A 41 12.45 -20.39 -6.44
C ILE A 41 11.19 -20.94 -7.10
N ARG A 42 10.54 -21.88 -6.42
CA ARG A 42 9.26 -22.48 -6.81
C ARG A 42 8.28 -22.34 -5.66
N PHE A 43 7.10 -21.84 -5.97
CA PHE A 43 6.05 -21.60 -4.97
C PHE A 43 5.04 -22.75 -4.95
N ALA A 44 4.64 -23.16 -3.76
CA ALA A 44 3.53 -24.12 -3.56
C ALA A 44 2.17 -23.39 -3.52
N SER A 45 2.16 -22.12 -3.12
CA SER A 45 0.96 -21.28 -3.05
C SER A 45 1.33 -19.82 -3.29
N ALA A 46 0.38 -19.03 -3.81
CA ALA A 46 0.52 -17.61 -4.01
C ALA A 46 -0.77 -16.90 -3.57
N TYR A 47 -0.62 -15.78 -2.89
CA TYR A 47 -1.72 -14.96 -2.37
C TYR A 47 -1.49 -13.50 -2.72
N ALA A 48 -2.58 -12.74 -2.88
CA ALA A 48 -2.55 -11.29 -3.01
C ALA A 48 -3.75 -10.71 -2.28
N GLY A 49 -3.66 -9.47 -1.82
CA GLY A 49 -4.82 -8.71 -1.37
C GLY A 49 -5.75 -8.34 -2.52
N ALA A 50 -6.90 -7.77 -2.20
CA ALA A 50 -7.91 -7.35 -3.16
C ALA A 50 -7.59 -6.01 -3.84
N LEU A 51 -6.63 -5.23 -3.32
CA LEU A 51 -6.23 -3.96 -3.92
C LEU A 51 -5.61 -4.18 -5.31
N THR A 52 -6.01 -3.36 -6.28
CA THR A 52 -5.60 -3.49 -7.69
C THR A 52 -4.08 -3.56 -7.84
N ARG A 53 -3.33 -2.69 -7.17
CA ARG A 53 -1.86 -2.67 -7.19
C ARG A 53 -1.22 -3.96 -6.67
N GLN A 54 -1.85 -4.64 -5.71
CA GLN A 54 -1.37 -5.92 -5.18
C GLN A 54 -1.60 -7.04 -6.22
N GLN A 55 -2.78 -7.09 -6.80
CA GLN A 55 -3.11 -8.07 -7.84
C GLN A 55 -2.24 -7.87 -9.08
N GLN A 56 -2.05 -6.62 -9.55
CA GLN A 56 -1.19 -6.32 -10.68
C GLN A 56 0.27 -6.71 -10.43
N THR A 57 0.78 -6.53 -9.20
CA THR A 57 2.13 -6.98 -8.85
C THR A 57 2.26 -8.49 -9.00
N ALA A 58 1.31 -9.24 -8.46
CA ALA A 58 1.29 -10.71 -8.56
C ALA A 58 1.16 -11.17 -10.03
N GLU A 59 0.36 -10.48 -10.85
CA GLU A 59 0.17 -10.78 -12.26
C GLU A 59 1.45 -10.55 -13.08
N GLN A 60 2.18 -9.46 -12.85
CA GLN A 60 3.46 -9.20 -13.51
C GLN A 60 4.49 -10.29 -13.17
N ILE A 61 4.57 -10.71 -11.91
CA ILE A 61 5.43 -11.83 -11.49
C ILE A 61 5.00 -13.12 -12.22
N ARG A 62 3.69 -13.42 -12.24
CA ARG A 62 3.13 -14.59 -12.91
C ARG A 62 3.46 -14.62 -14.40
N ALA A 63 3.36 -13.47 -15.07
CA ALA A 63 3.67 -13.34 -16.50
C ALA A 63 5.13 -13.74 -16.78
N VAL A 64 6.07 -13.24 -15.97
CA VAL A 64 7.50 -13.57 -16.11
C VAL A 64 7.76 -15.06 -15.89
N TYR A 65 7.10 -15.68 -14.89
CA TYR A 65 7.20 -17.13 -14.68
C TYR A 65 6.70 -17.91 -15.89
N ALA A 66 5.56 -17.51 -16.46
CA ALA A 66 5.00 -18.13 -17.66
C ALA A 66 5.91 -17.98 -18.90
N GLU A 67 6.47 -16.80 -19.12
CA GLU A 67 7.43 -16.51 -20.19
C GLU A 67 8.68 -17.41 -20.10
N ALA A 68 9.11 -17.73 -18.88
CA ALA A 68 10.23 -18.64 -18.62
C ALA A 68 9.84 -20.14 -18.66
N GLY A 69 8.59 -20.47 -18.96
CA GLY A 69 8.10 -21.85 -18.93
C GLY A 69 8.04 -22.46 -17.53
N VAL A 70 8.00 -21.63 -16.49
CA VAL A 70 7.96 -22.03 -15.09
C VAL A 70 6.55 -21.85 -14.53
N GLY A 71 5.99 -22.88 -13.92
CA GLY A 71 4.68 -22.78 -13.27
C GLY A 71 4.72 -21.90 -12.03
N LEU A 72 3.75 -20.97 -11.92
CA LEU A 72 3.41 -20.31 -10.67
C LEU A 72 1.98 -20.74 -10.29
N PRO A 73 1.70 -21.07 -9.03
CA PRO A 73 0.34 -21.40 -8.58
C PRO A 73 -0.63 -20.25 -8.89
N THR A 74 -1.90 -20.60 -9.09
CA THR A 74 -2.96 -19.58 -9.20
C THR A 74 -2.95 -18.68 -7.97
N VAL A 75 -2.88 -17.37 -8.20
CA VAL A 75 -2.90 -16.39 -7.12
C VAL A 75 -4.31 -16.38 -6.51
N ARG A 76 -4.38 -16.63 -5.20
CA ARG A 76 -5.62 -16.53 -4.43
C ARG A 76 -5.75 -15.11 -3.91
N VAL A 77 -6.87 -14.47 -4.22
CA VAL A 77 -7.16 -13.12 -3.71
C VAL A 77 -7.86 -13.25 -2.36
N ASP A 78 -7.30 -12.57 -1.35
CA ASP A 78 -7.85 -12.53 0.00
C ASP A 78 -7.68 -11.09 0.54
N SER A 79 -8.79 -10.40 0.79
CA SER A 79 -8.81 -9.04 1.34
C SER A 79 -8.18 -8.93 2.74
N GLY A 80 -7.95 -10.03 3.39
CA GLY A 80 -7.16 -10.08 4.61
C GLY A 80 -5.74 -9.53 4.45
N TRP A 81 -5.19 -9.54 3.25
CA TRP A 81 -3.88 -8.95 2.92
C TRP A 81 -3.95 -7.50 2.48
N ASP A 82 -5.12 -6.85 2.52
CA ASP A 82 -5.23 -5.44 2.14
C ASP A 82 -4.54 -4.54 3.17
N GLU A 83 -3.95 -3.46 2.66
CA GLU A 83 -3.46 -2.36 3.49
C GLU A 83 -4.66 -1.64 4.14
N PHE A 84 -4.49 -1.08 5.34
CA PHE A 84 -5.51 -0.23 5.95
C PHE A 84 -5.74 1.05 5.12
N ASP A 85 -6.96 1.59 5.18
CA ASP A 85 -7.33 2.80 4.43
C ASP A 85 -6.72 4.07 5.07
N LEU A 86 -5.43 4.31 4.77
CA LEU A 86 -4.72 5.51 5.22
C LEU A 86 -5.46 6.81 4.81
N GLY A 87 -6.09 6.82 3.63
CA GLY A 87 -6.84 7.98 3.16
C GLY A 87 -8.03 8.29 4.06
N ARG A 88 -8.74 7.28 4.52
CA ARG A 88 -9.85 7.42 5.47
C ARG A 88 -9.36 7.81 6.85
N VAL A 89 -8.28 7.17 7.34
CA VAL A 89 -7.63 7.53 8.60
C VAL A 89 -7.31 9.02 8.62
N TYR A 90 -6.71 9.54 7.55
CA TYR A 90 -6.43 10.96 7.41
C TYR A 90 -7.68 11.84 7.44
N ARG A 91 -8.68 11.49 6.64
CA ARG A 91 -9.90 12.30 6.55
C ARG A 91 -10.64 12.41 7.88
N GLU A 92 -10.64 11.36 8.68
CA GLU A 92 -11.41 11.33 9.93
C GLU A 92 -10.59 11.76 11.16
N ILE A 93 -9.30 11.42 11.24
CA ILE A 93 -8.47 11.65 12.44
C ILE A 93 -7.67 12.96 12.35
N ALA A 94 -7.11 13.31 11.20
CA ALA A 94 -6.25 14.50 11.13
C ALA A 94 -6.95 15.80 11.54
N PRO A 95 -8.24 16.08 11.20
CA PRO A 95 -8.92 17.26 11.69
C PRO A 95 -9.10 17.28 13.22
N LEU A 96 -9.30 16.12 13.85
CA LEU A 96 -9.46 16.01 15.30
C LEU A 96 -8.12 16.27 16.01
N LEU A 97 -7.04 15.70 15.49
CA LEU A 97 -5.70 15.94 16.01
C LEU A 97 -5.29 17.41 15.84
N ALA A 98 -5.60 18.03 14.70
CA ALA A 98 -5.31 19.44 14.43
C ALA A 98 -6.07 20.40 15.35
N ALA A 99 -7.25 19.99 15.86
CA ALA A 99 -8.01 20.81 16.82
C ALA A 99 -7.38 20.82 18.23
N GLU A 100 -6.55 19.84 18.56
CA GLU A 100 -5.92 19.69 19.87
C GLU A 100 -4.43 20.07 19.90
N ASP A 101 -3.74 19.94 18.75
CA ASP A 101 -2.29 20.13 18.62
C ASP A 101 -1.99 21.26 17.61
N PRO A 102 -1.65 22.46 18.08
CA PRO A 102 -1.33 23.60 17.20
C PRO A 102 -0.08 23.38 16.34
N GLU A 103 0.91 22.60 16.80
CA GLU A 103 2.09 22.26 16.01
C GLU A 103 1.70 21.34 14.84
N PHE A 104 0.88 20.32 15.13
CA PHE A 104 0.34 19.46 14.08
C PHE A 104 -0.54 20.23 13.10
N LEU A 105 -1.36 21.17 13.56
CA LEU A 105 -2.20 22.02 12.69
C LEU A 105 -1.33 22.73 11.64
N HIS A 106 -0.20 23.32 12.06
CA HIS A 106 0.71 23.99 11.15
C HIS A 106 1.27 23.03 10.08
N GLU A 107 1.80 21.88 10.49
CA GLU A 107 2.32 20.85 9.57
C GLU A 107 1.22 20.33 8.62
N TYR A 108 0.01 20.16 9.13
CA TYR A 108 -1.15 19.67 8.37
C TYR A 108 -1.61 20.68 7.32
N ASP A 109 -1.65 21.96 7.65
CA ASP A 109 -2.01 23.03 6.72
C ASP A 109 -0.95 23.21 5.63
N GLU A 110 0.34 23.14 5.97
CA GLU A 110 1.42 23.12 4.99
C GLU A 110 1.29 21.95 4.01
N MET A 111 1.03 20.77 4.52
CA MET A 111 0.81 19.57 3.69
C MET A 111 -0.39 19.75 2.76
N ARG A 112 -1.51 20.27 3.27
CA ARG A 112 -2.72 20.54 2.47
C ARG A 112 -2.46 21.52 1.35
N GLU A 113 -1.70 22.58 1.63
CA GLU A 113 -1.34 23.58 0.62
C GLU A 113 -0.41 22.98 -0.45
N GLN A 114 0.60 22.19 -0.06
CA GLN A 114 1.45 21.48 -1.02
C GLN A 114 0.64 20.54 -1.93
N VAL A 115 -0.32 19.83 -1.38
CA VAL A 115 -1.22 18.97 -2.15
C VAL A 115 -2.07 19.80 -3.11
N ARG A 116 -2.60 20.95 -2.68
CA ARG A 116 -3.40 21.87 -3.52
C ARG A 116 -2.60 22.43 -4.69
N VAL A 117 -1.39 22.90 -4.41
CA VAL A 117 -0.49 23.46 -5.44
C VAL A 117 -0.09 22.39 -6.46
N SER A 118 0.18 21.18 -6.00
CA SER A 118 0.58 20.08 -6.87
C SER A 118 -0.56 19.52 -7.74
N GLN A 119 -1.81 19.73 -7.36
CA GLN A 119 -2.97 19.36 -8.20
C GLN A 119 -3.10 20.24 -9.45
N GLY A 120 -2.56 21.48 -9.43
CA GLY A 120 -2.54 22.38 -10.60
C GLY A 120 -1.45 22.05 -11.62
N ALA A 121 -0.47 21.23 -11.28
CA ALA A 121 0.62 20.85 -12.16
C ALA A 121 0.29 19.52 -12.85
N HIS A 122 -0.27 19.57 -14.06
CA HIS A 122 -0.48 18.39 -14.91
C HIS A 122 0.83 17.62 -15.07
N GLY A 123 0.88 16.38 -14.59
CA GLY A 123 2.02 15.48 -14.76
C GLY A 123 3.11 15.54 -13.68
N ALA A 124 2.96 16.35 -12.63
CA ALA A 124 3.86 16.28 -11.50
C ALA A 124 3.72 14.92 -10.81
N ARG A 125 4.77 14.10 -10.88
CA ARG A 125 4.87 12.86 -10.09
C ARG A 125 4.94 13.24 -8.63
N ILE A 126 3.79 13.32 -7.97
CA ILE A 126 3.74 13.53 -6.53
C ILE A 126 4.05 12.17 -5.90
N HIS A 127 5.32 11.87 -5.78
CA HIS A 127 5.73 10.96 -4.74
C HIS A 127 5.41 11.69 -3.44
N ARG A 128 4.28 11.33 -2.83
CA ARG A 128 4.00 11.82 -1.49
C ARG A 128 5.18 11.44 -0.62
N LYS A 129 6.03 12.41 -0.35
CA LYS A 129 7.07 12.24 0.64
C LYS A 129 6.35 12.03 1.97
N TRP A 130 6.71 10.99 2.70
CA TRP A 130 6.22 10.79 4.06
C TRP A 130 6.53 12.05 4.87
N MET A 131 5.48 12.71 5.36
CA MET A 131 5.60 13.93 6.13
C MET A 131 5.56 13.58 7.63
N PRO A 132 6.15 14.39 8.51
CA PRO A 132 6.03 14.18 9.97
C PRO A 132 4.58 14.06 10.44
N CYS A 133 3.66 14.84 9.86
CA CYS A 133 2.24 14.75 10.15
C CYS A 133 1.64 13.38 9.84
N ASP A 134 2.19 12.61 8.89
CA ASP A 134 1.72 11.26 8.59
C ASP A 134 1.94 10.32 9.77
N THR A 135 3.08 10.43 10.42
CA THR A 135 3.40 9.64 11.61
C THR A 135 2.44 9.92 12.74
N LYS A 136 2.21 11.19 13.06
CA LYS A 136 1.31 11.61 14.16
C LYS A 136 -0.13 11.09 13.95
N VAL A 137 -0.64 11.14 12.72
CA VAL A 137 -1.99 10.63 12.40
C VAL A 137 -2.08 9.11 12.54
N VAL A 138 -1.07 8.39 12.03
CA VAL A 138 -1.03 6.93 12.14
C VAL A 138 -0.86 6.51 13.61
N GLU A 139 -0.01 7.18 14.39
CA GLU A 139 0.14 6.90 15.82
C GLU A 139 -1.17 7.12 16.60
N ALA A 140 -1.93 8.18 16.26
CA ALA A 140 -3.23 8.42 16.87
C ALA A 140 -4.24 7.31 16.53
N TRP A 141 -4.21 6.78 15.30
CA TRP A 141 -5.03 5.64 14.89
C TRP A 141 -4.60 4.36 15.58
N LEU A 142 -3.30 4.07 15.66
CA LEU A 142 -2.76 2.91 16.38
C LEU A 142 -3.15 2.91 17.86
N ALA A 143 -3.18 4.09 18.49
CA ALA A 143 -3.54 4.27 19.88
C ALA A 143 -5.07 4.28 20.12
N GLY A 144 -5.89 4.27 19.07
CA GLY A 144 -7.35 4.43 19.20
C GLY A 144 -7.76 5.73 19.86
N ARG A 145 -6.97 6.81 19.67
CA ARG A 145 -7.13 8.08 20.41
C ARG A 145 -8.43 8.80 20.08
N TYR A 146 -8.94 8.62 18.85
CA TYR A 146 -10.13 9.34 18.37
C TYR A 146 -11.21 8.38 17.90
N PRO A 147 -12.50 8.78 17.95
CA PRO A 147 -13.57 8.05 17.26
C PRO A 147 -13.24 7.90 15.77
N TYR A 148 -13.36 6.68 15.28
CA TYR A 148 -13.06 6.35 13.91
C TYR A 148 -14.10 5.39 13.34
N GLY A 149 -14.71 5.76 12.21
CA GLY A 149 -15.78 4.96 11.59
C GLY A 149 -15.28 3.87 10.65
N GLY A 150 -13.96 3.76 10.45
CA GLY A 150 -13.32 2.71 9.64
C GLY A 150 -12.77 1.56 10.48
N GLU A 151 -11.91 0.75 9.85
CA GLU A 151 -11.24 -0.37 10.50
C GLU A 151 -10.24 0.13 11.55
N THR A 152 -10.44 -0.21 12.82
CA THR A 152 -9.50 0.12 13.90
C THR A 152 -8.22 -0.70 13.79
N TRP A 153 -7.16 -0.29 14.51
CA TRP A 153 -5.91 -1.04 14.56
C TRP A 153 -6.10 -2.50 15.04
N ASP A 154 -6.94 -2.71 16.05
CA ASP A 154 -7.19 -4.06 16.56
C ASP A 154 -7.94 -4.91 15.52
N GLN A 155 -8.96 -4.36 14.86
CA GLN A 155 -9.67 -5.03 13.79
C GLN A 155 -8.74 -5.37 12.60
N PHE A 156 -7.85 -4.44 12.22
CA PHE A 156 -6.82 -4.68 11.19
C PHE A 156 -5.92 -5.85 11.59
N ARG A 157 -5.40 -5.86 12.82
CA ARG A 157 -4.56 -6.95 13.33
C ARG A 157 -5.27 -8.29 13.32
N GLU A 158 -6.52 -8.33 13.77
CA GLU A 158 -7.35 -9.55 13.78
C GLU A 158 -7.58 -10.06 12.36
N ARG A 159 -7.91 -9.18 11.42
CA ARG A 159 -8.10 -9.53 10.01
C ARG A 159 -6.82 -10.11 9.41
N VAL A 160 -5.68 -9.45 9.59
CA VAL A 160 -4.39 -9.94 9.08
C VAL A 160 -3.99 -11.27 9.74
N ALA A 161 -4.22 -11.42 11.04
CA ALA A 161 -3.92 -12.67 11.75
C ALA A 161 -4.81 -13.85 11.31
N ALA A 162 -6.00 -13.58 10.80
CA ALA A 162 -6.92 -14.59 10.28
C ALA A 162 -6.56 -15.07 8.86
N CYS A 163 -5.69 -14.34 8.12
CA CYS A 163 -5.24 -14.74 6.79
C CYS A 163 -4.37 -15.99 6.87
N ARG A 164 -4.80 -17.05 6.17
CA ARG A 164 -4.09 -18.33 6.13
C ARG A 164 -4.00 -18.88 4.72
#